data_90679aa03cfe72390eca5fb279bd8ce5
#
_entry.id   90679aa03cfe72390eca5fb279bd8ce5
#
_cell.length_a   1.000
_cell.length_b   1.000
_cell.length_c   1.000
_cell.angle_alpha   90.00
_cell.angle_beta   90.00
_cell.angle_gamma   90.00
#
_symmetry.space_group_name_H-M   'P 1'
#
loop_
_entity.id
_entity.type
_entity.pdbx_description
1 polymer ?
#
loop_
_entity_poly.entity_id
_entity_poly.type
_entity_poly.pdbx_seq_one_letter_code
_entity_poly.pdbx_strand_id
1 'polypeptide(L)'
;MKFVKFAVLAAVAFPALSLAADSSLLSLMMPDAKVIAGVQVDSAKNSPFGQYLLAHFQPSDPSFQDFVSQTGFDPRRDVTEVVMASNWQSKSPTSRWLVAAKGSFDLTKITQAVHTHGGTIQNFEGVNILAGSQDGDSNIAFLDSGSAVMGDLASVQAAINRRKNNMPADPGLLARLGSVRTNNDFWFTTLVPISEFADSMPNENLQGAMKGNLMQGITQASGGIKFGATVNISGQAITRSEKDAQALMDVVRFVIGMIQQNKSQNSTAAQVSDWVDALELTSNGTTVKMALAIPEDQLEQLLGAARATARPQQRKPRQ
;
A
#
# COMPACT_ATOMS: atom_id res chain seq x y z
N MET A 1 -7.94 61.93 -35.85
CA MET A 1 -6.81 61.37 -35.04
C MET A 1 -7.38 60.51 -33.95
N LYS A 2 -7.42 59.20 -34.12
CA LYS A 2 -7.93 58.23 -33.12
C LYS A 2 -6.76 57.33 -32.69
N PHE A 3 -6.37 57.43 -31.44
CA PHE A 3 -5.36 56.59 -30.85
C PHE A 3 -5.99 55.23 -30.51
N VAL A 4 -5.51 54.18 -31.15
CA VAL A 4 -5.82 52.79 -30.82
C VAL A 4 -4.81 52.33 -29.75
N LYS A 5 -5.32 52.06 -28.54
CA LYS A 5 -4.53 51.46 -27.48
C LYS A 5 -4.46 49.95 -27.72
N PHE A 6 -3.28 49.43 -28.05
CA PHE A 6 -2.95 48.01 -28.00
C PHE A 6 -2.71 47.60 -26.56
N ALA A 7 -3.60 46.81 -25.99
CA ALA A 7 -3.41 46.12 -24.77
C ALA A 7 -2.70 44.78 -25.09
N VAL A 8 -1.40 44.69 -24.78
CA VAL A 8 -0.65 43.46 -24.85
C VAL A 8 -1.00 42.67 -23.59
N LEU A 9 -1.80 41.61 -23.72
CA LEU A 9 -2.09 40.63 -22.68
C LEU A 9 -0.92 39.66 -22.65
N ALA A 10 0.03 39.92 -21.74
CA ALA A 10 1.12 38.97 -21.41
C ALA A 10 0.52 37.79 -20.65
N ALA A 11 0.18 36.72 -21.35
CA ALA A 11 -0.11 35.44 -20.74
C ALA A 11 1.21 34.88 -20.14
N VAL A 12 1.39 35.07 -18.84
CA VAL A 12 2.42 34.39 -18.08
C VAL A 12 2.03 32.94 -18.02
N ALA A 13 2.54 32.13 -18.96
CA ALA A 13 2.55 30.68 -18.86
C ALA A 13 3.47 30.30 -17.69
N PHE A 14 2.89 30.11 -16.51
CA PHE A 14 3.56 29.34 -15.48
C PHE A 14 3.74 27.93 -16.06
N PRO A 15 4.98 27.42 -16.21
CA PRO A 15 5.15 25.99 -16.39
C PRO A 15 4.57 25.38 -15.11
N ALA A 16 3.45 24.71 -15.20
CA ALA A 16 3.06 23.73 -14.23
C ALA A 16 4.22 22.71 -14.23
N LEU A 17 5.15 22.88 -13.30
CA LEU A 17 6.00 21.79 -12.85
C LEU A 17 5.03 20.77 -12.30
N SER A 18 4.47 19.93 -13.20
CA SER A 18 3.94 18.66 -12.81
C SER A 18 5.12 17.98 -12.11
N LEU A 19 5.06 17.94 -10.78
CA LEU A 19 5.78 16.96 -10.01
C LEU A 19 5.27 15.62 -10.56
N ALA A 20 5.89 15.17 -11.64
CA ALA A 20 5.73 13.82 -12.13
C ALA A 20 6.18 12.97 -10.96
N ALA A 21 5.22 12.43 -10.22
CA ALA A 21 5.48 11.50 -9.15
C ALA A 21 6.44 10.46 -9.73
N ASP A 22 7.62 10.39 -9.15
CA ASP A 22 8.77 9.67 -9.69
C ASP A 22 8.34 8.25 -10.11
N SER A 23 8.29 8.00 -11.40
CA SER A 23 7.87 6.72 -11.96
C SER A 23 8.98 5.67 -11.93
N SER A 24 10.14 5.98 -11.33
CA SER A 24 11.32 5.11 -11.38
C SER A 24 11.08 3.74 -10.77
N LEU A 25 10.34 3.63 -9.65
CA LEU A 25 9.98 2.32 -9.10
C LEU A 25 8.95 1.58 -9.97
N LEU A 26 8.03 2.31 -10.61
CA LEU A 26 7.03 1.68 -11.48
C LEU A 26 7.64 1.07 -12.74
N SER A 27 8.76 1.60 -13.23
CA SER A 27 9.48 1.03 -14.36
C SER A 27 10.11 -0.34 -14.05
N LEU A 28 10.30 -0.65 -12.75
CA LEU A 28 10.79 -1.94 -12.28
C LEU A 28 9.68 -2.99 -12.17
N MET A 29 8.42 -2.57 -12.12
CA MET A 29 7.29 -3.48 -11.91
C MET A 29 7.00 -4.34 -13.14
N MET A 30 6.46 -5.52 -12.89
CA MET A 30 6.03 -6.43 -13.95
C MET A 30 4.83 -5.87 -14.71
N PRO A 31 4.84 -5.85 -16.06
CA PRO A 31 3.73 -5.32 -16.87
C PRO A 31 2.42 -6.09 -16.68
N ASP A 32 2.51 -7.38 -16.38
CA ASP A 32 1.37 -8.28 -16.14
C ASP A 32 0.87 -8.26 -14.68
N ALA A 33 1.28 -7.27 -13.88
CA ALA A 33 0.81 -7.12 -12.52
C ALA A 33 -0.71 -6.96 -12.47
N LYS A 34 -1.36 -7.80 -11.67
CA LYS A 34 -2.80 -7.74 -11.38
C LYS A 34 -3.09 -7.02 -10.07
N VAL A 35 -2.15 -7.08 -9.14
CA VAL A 35 -2.19 -6.35 -7.86
C VAL A 35 -0.97 -5.46 -7.81
N ILE A 36 -1.18 -4.21 -7.45
CA ILE A 36 -0.10 -3.26 -7.18
C ILE A 36 -0.50 -2.34 -6.04
N ALA A 37 0.43 -2.08 -5.15
CA ALA A 37 0.24 -1.16 -4.03
C ALA A 37 1.52 -0.37 -3.79
N GLY A 38 1.40 0.78 -3.16
CA GLY A 38 2.56 1.59 -2.79
C GLY A 38 2.32 2.45 -1.57
N VAL A 39 3.42 2.87 -0.98
CA VAL A 39 3.47 3.75 0.18
C VAL A 39 4.49 4.84 -0.06
N GLN A 40 4.07 6.10 0.07
CA GLN A 40 4.94 7.27 0.14
C GLN A 40 5.39 7.43 1.60
N VAL A 41 6.46 6.75 1.98
CA VAL A 41 6.90 6.64 3.38
C VAL A 41 7.28 8.01 3.95
N ASP A 42 7.93 8.85 3.16
CA ASP A 42 8.30 10.20 3.61
C ASP A 42 7.08 11.08 3.90
N SER A 43 6.06 11.00 3.06
CA SER A 43 4.81 11.71 3.30
C SER A 43 4.11 11.20 4.56
N ALA A 44 4.07 9.86 4.74
CA ALA A 44 3.52 9.23 5.93
C ALA A 44 4.29 9.62 7.21
N LYS A 45 5.63 9.58 7.18
CA LYS A 45 6.49 9.98 8.32
C LYS A 45 6.25 11.41 8.79
N ASN A 46 5.89 12.32 7.87
CA ASN A 46 5.67 13.72 8.16
C ASN A 46 4.25 14.02 8.67
N SER A 47 3.36 13.03 8.67
CA SER A 47 2.02 13.15 9.25
C SER A 47 2.04 12.70 10.70
N PRO A 48 1.23 13.31 11.59
CA PRO A 48 1.14 12.88 12.98
C PRO A 48 0.72 11.42 13.10
N PHE A 49 -0.32 10.99 12.37
CA PHE A 49 -0.78 9.59 12.37
C PHE A 49 0.27 8.61 11.84
N GLY A 50 1.02 8.99 10.81
CA GLY A 50 2.13 8.19 10.31
C GLY A 50 3.25 8.05 11.35
N GLN A 51 3.58 9.12 12.08
CA GLN A 51 4.51 9.09 13.21
C GLN A 51 4.00 8.18 14.34
N TYR A 52 2.70 8.26 14.66
CA TYR A 52 2.07 7.34 15.60
C TYR A 52 2.23 5.87 15.17
N LEU A 53 1.95 5.55 13.90
CA LEU A 53 2.12 4.19 13.38
C LEU A 53 3.57 3.72 13.46
N LEU A 54 4.54 4.56 13.07
CA LEU A 54 5.97 4.23 13.10
C LEU A 54 6.49 4.04 14.53
N ALA A 55 6.06 4.87 15.48
CA ALA A 55 6.43 4.74 16.89
C ALA A 55 5.93 3.40 17.50
N HIS A 56 4.83 2.88 16.96
CA HIS A 56 4.25 1.62 17.43
C HIS A 56 4.63 0.41 16.56
N PHE A 57 5.29 0.65 15.43
CA PHE A 57 5.87 -0.41 14.61
C PHE A 57 7.25 -0.75 15.15
N GLN A 58 7.29 -1.70 16.08
CA GLN A 58 8.54 -2.26 16.60
C GLN A 58 8.62 -3.72 16.16
N PRO A 59 9.46 -4.04 15.18
CA PRO A 59 9.77 -5.43 14.90
C PRO A 59 10.39 -6.04 16.14
N SER A 60 9.69 -6.97 16.75
CA SER A 60 10.19 -7.69 17.94
C SER A 60 11.14 -8.86 17.60
N ASP A 61 11.39 -9.07 16.32
CA ASP A 61 12.29 -10.11 15.82
C ASP A 61 13.74 -9.74 16.16
N PRO A 62 14.43 -10.54 16.99
CA PRO A 62 15.84 -10.32 17.30
C PRO A 62 16.73 -10.25 16.07
N SER A 63 16.47 -11.08 15.05
CA SER A 63 17.25 -11.10 13.80
C SER A 63 17.16 -9.76 13.06
N PHE A 64 16.00 -9.08 13.11
CA PHE A 64 15.86 -7.76 12.56
C PHE A 64 16.67 -6.72 13.33
N GLN A 65 16.66 -6.78 14.67
CA GLN A 65 17.45 -5.88 15.51
C GLN A 65 18.95 -6.06 15.27
N ASP A 66 19.41 -7.29 15.13
CA ASP A 66 20.79 -7.63 14.80
C ASP A 66 21.17 -7.10 13.42
N PHE A 67 20.29 -7.26 12.41
CA PHE A 67 20.50 -6.71 11.07
C PHE A 67 20.63 -5.18 11.12
N VAL A 68 19.73 -4.48 11.81
CA VAL A 68 19.80 -3.01 11.98
C VAL A 68 21.10 -2.60 12.65
N SER A 69 21.54 -3.31 13.70
CA SER A 69 22.76 -2.98 14.43
C SER A 69 24.03 -3.14 13.58
N GLN A 70 24.06 -4.15 12.70
CA GLN A 70 25.21 -4.47 11.87
C GLN A 70 25.29 -3.60 10.61
N THR A 71 24.15 -3.31 9.99
CA THR A 71 24.08 -2.56 8.73
C THR A 71 23.90 -1.07 8.95
N GLY A 72 23.37 -0.66 10.11
CA GLY A 72 22.87 0.69 10.35
C GLY A 72 21.62 1.05 9.56
N PHE A 73 21.06 0.13 8.76
CA PHE A 73 19.85 0.34 7.97
C PHE A 73 18.60 0.17 8.84
N ASP A 74 17.79 1.22 8.94
CA ASP A 74 16.48 1.19 9.58
C ASP A 74 15.41 1.59 8.55
N PRO A 75 14.55 0.68 8.09
CA PRO A 75 13.55 0.97 7.08
C PRO A 75 12.62 2.13 7.46
N ARG A 76 12.40 2.38 8.75
CA ARG A 76 11.58 3.51 9.24
C ARG A 76 12.23 4.86 8.95
N ARG A 77 13.58 4.92 8.92
CA ARG A 77 14.37 6.12 8.65
C ARG A 77 14.78 6.20 7.19
N ASP A 78 15.28 5.09 6.65
CA ASP A 78 16.07 5.07 5.42
C ASP A 78 15.25 4.79 4.16
N VAL A 79 14.01 4.30 4.29
CA VAL A 79 13.10 4.09 3.16
C VAL A 79 12.22 5.32 2.95
N THR A 80 12.06 5.73 1.70
CA THR A 80 11.26 6.91 1.30
C THR A 80 10.01 6.55 0.51
N GLU A 81 10.07 5.51 -0.32
CA GLU A 81 8.94 4.99 -1.09
C GLU A 81 9.06 3.47 -1.23
N VAL A 82 7.92 2.78 -1.18
CA VAL A 82 7.82 1.35 -1.46
C VAL A 82 6.71 1.12 -2.48
N VAL A 83 6.97 0.27 -3.47
CA VAL A 83 5.95 -0.23 -4.41
C VAL A 83 6.06 -1.74 -4.47
N MET A 84 4.93 -2.43 -4.35
CA MET A 84 4.84 -3.87 -4.54
C MET A 84 3.92 -4.21 -5.70
N ALA A 85 4.22 -5.28 -6.41
CA ALA A 85 3.39 -5.80 -7.51
C ALA A 85 3.37 -7.32 -7.49
N SER A 86 2.25 -7.90 -7.93
CA SER A 86 2.10 -9.33 -8.14
C SER A 86 1.23 -9.62 -9.35
N ASN A 87 1.58 -10.65 -10.12
CA ASN A 87 0.72 -11.15 -11.18
C ASN A 87 -0.45 -12.00 -10.65
N TRP A 88 -0.52 -12.21 -9.36
CA TRP A 88 -1.55 -12.93 -8.61
C TRP A 88 -2.16 -14.11 -9.39
N GLN A 89 -1.61 -15.27 -9.20
CA GLN A 89 -2.19 -16.51 -9.68
C GLN A 89 -2.69 -17.30 -8.47
N SER A 90 -4.00 -17.23 -8.21
CA SER A 90 -4.62 -17.85 -7.05
C SER A 90 -4.19 -19.31 -6.90
N LYS A 91 -3.69 -19.68 -5.70
CA LYS A 91 -3.25 -21.03 -5.34
C LYS A 91 -2.18 -21.64 -6.26
N SER A 92 -1.50 -20.85 -7.06
CA SER A 92 -0.45 -21.31 -7.95
C SER A 92 0.93 -21.06 -7.35
N PRO A 93 1.83 -22.05 -7.36
CA PRO A 93 3.22 -21.85 -6.99
C PRO A 93 3.97 -20.92 -7.98
N THR A 94 3.35 -20.60 -9.11
CA THR A 94 3.92 -19.70 -10.14
C THR A 94 3.51 -18.23 -9.94
N SER A 95 2.85 -17.89 -8.83
CA SER A 95 2.55 -16.50 -8.48
C SER A 95 3.86 -15.75 -8.25
N ARG A 96 4.11 -14.76 -9.09
CA ARG A 96 5.30 -13.91 -9.00
C ARG A 96 4.98 -12.65 -8.22
N TRP A 97 5.96 -12.15 -7.50
CA TRP A 97 5.85 -10.91 -6.75
C TRP A 97 7.16 -10.14 -6.76
N LEU A 98 7.06 -8.84 -6.64
CA LEU A 98 8.19 -7.93 -6.57
C LEU A 98 7.84 -6.76 -5.65
N VAL A 99 8.76 -6.41 -4.78
CA VAL A 99 8.77 -5.17 -4.01
C VAL A 99 9.95 -4.34 -4.49
N ALA A 100 9.75 -3.08 -4.76
CA ALA A 100 10.83 -2.12 -5.01
C ALA A 100 10.75 -1.00 -3.97
N ALA A 101 11.90 -0.57 -3.51
CA ALA A 101 12.04 0.49 -2.52
C ALA A 101 13.02 1.55 -2.97
N LYS A 102 12.70 2.82 -2.68
CA LYS A 102 13.64 3.93 -2.64
C LYS A 102 14.10 4.16 -1.22
N GLY A 103 15.34 4.55 -1.07
CA GLY A 103 15.88 4.79 0.25
C GLY A 103 17.36 5.19 0.23
N SER A 104 18.03 4.94 1.34
CA SER A 104 19.47 5.12 1.49
C SER A 104 20.09 3.82 2.00
N PHE A 105 20.95 3.18 1.20
CA PHE A 105 21.48 1.86 1.46
C PHE A 105 23.01 1.87 1.50
N ASP A 106 23.60 1.45 2.64
CA ASP A 106 25.03 1.19 2.75
C ASP A 106 25.34 -0.21 2.21
N LEU A 107 25.65 -0.29 0.92
CA LEU A 107 25.85 -1.56 0.23
C LEU A 107 27.02 -2.37 0.82
N THR A 108 28.04 -1.69 1.34
CA THR A 108 29.21 -2.36 1.93
C THR A 108 28.83 -3.09 3.20
N LYS A 109 28.16 -2.41 4.13
CA LYS A 109 27.72 -3.00 5.40
C LYS A 109 26.69 -4.10 5.19
N ILE A 110 25.73 -3.87 4.27
CA ILE A 110 24.68 -4.86 3.99
C ILE A 110 25.29 -6.14 3.40
N THR A 111 26.21 -6.01 2.43
CA THR A 111 26.89 -7.17 1.82
C THR A 111 27.70 -7.94 2.87
N GLN A 112 28.40 -7.24 3.76
CA GLN A 112 29.15 -7.86 4.84
C GLN A 112 28.24 -8.60 5.83
N ALA A 113 27.10 -8.01 6.21
CA ALA A 113 26.13 -8.66 7.09
C ALA A 113 25.57 -9.95 6.47
N VAL A 114 25.23 -9.94 5.17
CA VAL A 114 24.75 -11.14 4.46
C VAL A 114 25.80 -12.27 4.53
N HIS A 115 27.05 -11.98 4.27
CA HIS A 115 28.13 -12.97 4.40
C HIS A 115 28.27 -13.52 5.81
N THR A 116 28.19 -12.65 6.82
CA THR A 116 28.31 -13.05 8.22
C THR A 116 27.20 -14.00 8.66
N HIS A 117 25.98 -13.85 8.09
CA HIS A 117 24.83 -14.71 8.40
C HIS A 117 24.65 -15.90 7.46
N GLY A 118 25.66 -16.22 6.63
CA GLY A 118 25.63 -17.40 5.74
C GLY A 118 24.74 -17.24 4.54
N GLY A 119 24.31 -16.03 4.19
CA GLY A 119 23.61 -15.74 2.95
C GLY A 119 24.51 -15.89 1.74
N THR A 120 23.92 -16.14 0.57
CA THR A 120 24.64 -16.30 -0.67
C THR A 120 24.51 -15.05 -1.54
N ILE A 121 25.55 -14.79 -2.35
CA ILE A 121 25.56 -13.68 -3.30
C ILE A 121 25.75 -14.24 -4.69
N GLN A 122 24.78 -13.96 -5.56
CA GLN A 122 24.84 -14.30 -6.97
C GLN A 122 24.97 -13.02 -7.81
N ASN A 123 25.93 -12.93 -8.71
CA ASN A 123 26.00 -11.83 -9.66
C ASN A 123 25.12 -12.10 -10.87
N PHE A 124 24.25 -11.14 -11.18
CA PHE A 124 23.41 -11.17 -12.37
C PHE A 124 23.49 -9.82 -13.09
N GLU A 125 23.99 -9.81 -14.31
CA GLU A 125 24.13 -8.59 -15.15
C GLU A 125 24.90 -7.45 -14.47
N GLY A 126 25.86 -7.77 -13.60
CA GLY A 126 26.66 -6.82 -12.86
C GLY A 126 26.03 -6.36 -11.53
N VAL A 127 24.85 -6.83 -11.19
CA VAL A 127 24.16 -6.55 -9.92
C VAL A 127 24.25 -7.77 -9.01
N ASN A 128 24.58 -7.56 -7.74
CA ASN A 128 24.59 -8.61 -6.74
C ASN A 128 23.18 -8.88 -6.23
N ILE A 129 22.71 -10.12 -6.36
CA ILE A 129 21.49 -10.64 -5.77
C ILE A 129 21.88 -11.37 -4.49
N LEU A 130 21.33 -10.93 -3.37
CA LEU A 130 21.49 -11.52 -2.06
C LEU A 130 20.33 -12.49 -1.83
N ALA A 131 20.63 -13.75 -1.56
CA ALA A 131 19.64 -14.75 -1.20
C ALA A 131 19.81 -15.17 0.25
N GLY A 132 18.72 -15.46 0.94
CA GLY A 132 18.75 -16.03 2.28
C GLY A 132 19.36 -17.43 2.29
N SER A 133 19.55 -17.98 3.47
CA SER A 133 20.20 -19.28 3.66
C SER A 133 19.24 -20.48 3.50
N GLN A 134 17.94 -20.25 3.35
CA GLN A 134 16.92 -21.29 3.28
C GLN A 134 16.17 -21.26 1.94
N ASP A 135 15.73 -22.43 1.48
CA ASP A 135 14.87 -22.57 0.30
C ASP A 135 13.55 -21.82 0.55
N GLY A 136 13.19 -20.94 -0.38
CA GLY A 136 12.00 -20.10 -0.28
C GLY A 136 12.25 -18.70 0.30
N ASP A 137 13.47 -18.41 0.73
CA ASP A 137 13.86 -17.05 1.13
C ASP A 137 13.74 -16.07 -0.05
N SER A 138 13.40 -14.84 0.27
CA SER A 138 13.31 -13.78 -0.73
C SER A 138 14.69 -13.39 -1.24
N ASN A 139 14.79 -13.09 -2.53
CA ASN A 139 16.00 -12.56 -3.15
C ASN A 139 15.94 -11.03 -3.11
N ILE A 140 17.05 -10.39 -2.72
CA ILE A 140 17.17 -8.94 -2.63
C ILE A 140 18.30 -8.47 -3.55
N ALA A 141 18.06 -7.46 -4.36
CA ALA A 141 19.11 -6.80 -5.14
C ALA A 141 19.07 -5.30 -4.91
N PHE A 142 20.23 -4.73 -4.62
CA PHE A 142 20.42 -3.30 -4.57
C PHE A 142 20.88 -2.83 -5.95
N LEU A 143 20.02 -2.05 -6.63
CA LEU A 143 20.29 -1.57 -7.98
C LEU A 143 21.29 -0.41 -7.96
N ASP A 144 21.29 0.35 -6.88
CA ASP A 144 22.22 1.39 -6.50
C ASP A 144 22.07 1.72 -5.00
N SER A 145 22.78 2.75 -4.50
CA SER A 145 22.66 3.20 -3.09
C SER A 145 21.30 3.82 -2.74
N GLY A 146 20.45 4.07 -3.72
CA GLY A 146 19.13 4.70 -3.55
C GLY A 146 17.96 3.82 -3.91
N SER A 147 18.17 2.62 -4.48
CA SER A 147 17.08 1.74 -4.93
C SER A 147 17.39 0.27 -4.73
N ALA A 148 16.40 -0.47 -4.27
CA ALA A 148 16.47 -1.91 -4.04
C ALA A 148 15.21 -2.61 -4.55
N VAL A 149 15.34 -3.91 -4.87
CA VAL A 149 14.21 -4.79 -5.21
C VAL A 149 14.31 -6.07 -4.40
N MET A 150 13.14 -6.64 -4.06
CA MET A 150 13.01 -7.91 -3.34
C MET A 150 11.86 -8.72 -3.97
N GLY A 151 12.06 -10.03 -4.10
CA GLY A 151 11.02 -10.89 -4.67
C GLY A 151 11.47 -12.31 -4.93
N ASP A 152 10.69 -13.03 -5.72
CA ASP A 152 11.17 -14.26 -6.32
C ASP A 152 12.34 -13.98 -7.30
N LEU A 153 13.23 -14.94 -7.49
CA LEU A 153 14.46 -14.74 -8.27
C LEU A 153 14.17 -14.24 -9.70
N ALA A 154 13.16 -14.81 -10.36
CA ALA A 154 12.81 -14.42 -11.72
C ALA A 154 12.31 -12.97 -11.81
N SER A 155 11.53 -12.52 -10.82
CA SER A 155 11.04 -11.15 -10.74
C SER A 155 12.18 -10.16 -10.47
N VAL A 156 13.11 -10.50 -9.58
CA VAL A 156 14.31 -9.68 -9.29
C VAL A 156 15.20 -9.55 -10.53
N GLN A 157 15.52 -10.66 -11.20
CA GLN A 157 16.29 -10.64 -12.45
C GLN A 157 15.61 -9.82 -13.55
N ALA A 158 14.29 -9.97 -13.70
CA ALA A 158 13.54 -9.19 -14.67
C ALA A 158 13.54 -7.68 -14.34
N ALA A 159 13.52 -7.29 -13.06
CA ALA A 159 13.64 -5.89 -12.64
C ALA A 159 15.03 -5.32 -12.94
N ILE A 160 16.09 -6.09 -12.70
CA ILE A 160 17.47 -5.71 -13.06
C ILE A 160 17.56 -5.45 -14.58
N ASN A 161 17.02 -6.36 -15.40
CA ASN A 161 17.01 -6.20 -16.86
C ASN A 161 16.22 -4.96 -17.29
N ARG A 162 15.06 -4.67 -16.69
CA ARG A 162 14.29 -3.44 -16.99
C ARG A 162 15.10 -2.19 -16.65
N ARG A 163 15.76 -2.17 -15.49
CA ARG A 163 16.65 -1.07 -15.10
C ARG A 163 17.79 -0.87 -16.08
N LYS A 164 18.51 -1.94 -16.41
CA LYS A 164 19.68 -1.91 -17.32
C LYS A 164 19.31 -1.39 -18.70
N ASN A 165 18.14 -1.78 -19.21
CA ASN A 165 17.65 -1.38 -20.52
C ASN A 165 16.85 -0.05 -20.50
N ASN A 166 16.80 0.65 -19.37
CA ASN A 166 16.04 1.89 -19.18
C ASN A 166 14.61 1.78 -19.68
N MET A 167 13.97 0.63 -19.40
CA MET A 167 12.58 0.41 -19.84
C MET A 167 11.63 1.37 -19.11
N PRO A 168 10.72 2.04 -19.84
CA PRO A 168 9.71 2.87 -19.19
C PRO A 168 8.72 2.01 -18.39
N ALA A 169 8.02 2.64 -17.45
CA ALA A 169 6.89 2.00 -16.80
C ALA A 169 5.81 1.65 -17.83
N ASP A 170 5.15 0.49 -17.66
CA ASP A 170 4.10 0.04 -18.56
C ASP A 170 2.93 1.04 -18.63
N PRO A 171 2.52 1.51 -19.81
CA PRO A 171 1.46 2.51 -19.94
C PRO A 171 0.10 2.02 -19.40
N GLY A 172 -0.22 0.73 -19.55
CA GLY A 172 -1.44 0.14 -19.02
C GLY A 172 -1.43 0.12 -17.48
N LEU A 173 -0.27 -0.14 -16.87
CA LEU A 173 -0.09 -0.04 -15.44
C LEU A 173 -0.28 1.41 -14.95
N LEU A 174 0.35 2.38 -15.62
CA LEU A 174 0.22 3.80 -15.28
C LEU A 174 -1.24 4.29 -15.41
N ALA A 175 -1.95 3.86 -16.46
CA ALA A 175 -3.35 4.20 -16.67
C ALA A 175 -4.25 3.65 -15.54
N ARG A 176 -3.99 2.43 -15.04
CA ARG A 176 -4.73 1.83 -13.93
C ARG A 176 -4.49 2.55 -12.60
N LEU A 177 -3.28 3.03 -12.37
CA LEU A 177 -2.96 3.77 -11.16
C LEU A 177 -3.66 5.14 -11.14
N GLY A 178 -3.73 5.82 -12.29
CA GLY A 178 -4.40 7.11 -12.41
C GLY A 178 -4.07 8.07 -11.27
N SER A 179 -5.09 8.70 -10.71
CA SER A 179 -4.96 9.63 -9.60
C SER A 179 -4.81 8.95 -8.22
N VAL A 180 -5.07 7.64 -8.11
CA VAL A 180 -5.02 6.97 -6.79
C VAL A 180 -3.63 7.05 -6.19
N ARG A 181 -2.57 6.90 -7.00
CA ARG A 181 -1.18 7.00 -6.56
C ARG A 181 -0.77 8.41 -6.15
N THR A 182 -1.20 9.43 -6.88
CA THR A 182 -0.77 10.81 -6.64
C THR A 182 -1.51 11.49 -5.50
N ASN A 183 -2.72 11.00 -5.18
CA ASN A 183 -3.59 11.62 -4.18
C ASN A 183 -3.47 10.97 -2.79
N ASN A 184 -2.76 9.85 -2.67
CA ASN A 184 -2.70 9.08 -1.43
C ASN A 184 -1.25 8.77 -1.04
N ASP A 185 -1.00 8.68 0.26
CA ASP A 185 0.28 8.25 0.82
C ASP A 185 0.41 6.73 0.82
N PHE A 186 -0.69 6.01 1.11
CA PHE A 186 -0.87 4.60 0.79
C PHE A 186 -1.90 4.47 -0.33
N TRP A 187 -1.65 3.60 -1.29
CA TRP A 187 -2.56 3.37 -2.41
C TRP A 187 -2.45 1.93 -2.92
N PHE A 188 -3.52 1.44 -3.53
CA PHE A 188 -3.51 0.16 -4.21
C PHE A 188 -4.47 0.15 -5.40
N THR A 189 -4.25 -0.80 -6.31
CA THR A 189 -5.20 -1.21 -7.34
C THR A 189 -5.08 -2.71 -7.60
N THR A 190 -6.20 -3.35 -7.89
CA THR A 190 -6.25 -4.77 -8.20
C THR A 190 -7.24 -5.05 -9.34
N LEU A 191 -6.86 -5.97 -10.22
CA LEU A 191 -7.70 -6.61 -11.24
C LEU A 191 -8.16 -8.01 -10.79
N VAL A 192 -7.80 -8.39 -9.57
CA VAL A 192 -8.21 -9.66 -8.97
C VAL A 192 -9.52 -9.42 -8.22
N PRO A 193 -10.52 -10.28 -8.39
CA PRO A 193 -11.73 -10.20 -7.59
C PRO A 193 -11.42 -10.14 -6.10
N ILE A 194 -12.09 -9.23 -5.39
CA ILE A 194 -11.86 -9.05 -3.95
C ILE A 194 -12.04 -10.34 -3.15
N SER A 195 -12.92 -11.23 -3.62
CA SER A 195 -13.15 -12.56 -3.02
C SER A 195 -11.91 -13.45 -2.97
N GLU A 196 -10.93 -13.25 -3.84
CA GLU A 196 -9.67 -14.01 -3.85
C GLU A 196 -8.78 -13.71 -2.63
N PHE A 197 -9.01 -12.58 -1.97
CA PHE A 197 -8.30 -12.18 -0.76
C PHE A 197 -8.98 -12.65 0.53
N ALA A 198 -10.13 -13.34 0.42
CA ALA A 198 -10.91 -13.76 1.59
C ALA A 198 -10.09 -14.61 2.57
N ASP A 199 -9.30 -15.57 2.06
CA ASP A 199 -8.50 -16.47 2.90
C ASP A 199 -7.38 -15.74 3.68
N SER A 200 -7.02 -14.52 3.28
CA SER A 200 -6.04 -13.67 3.97
C SER A 200 -6.66 -12.84 5.11
N MET A 201 -7.98 -12.88 5.29
CA MET A 201 -8.65 -12.13 6.34
C MET A 201 -8.50 -12.84 7.69
N PRO A 202 -8.19 -12.09 8.77
CA PRO A 202 -7.96 -12.68 10.10
C PRO A 202 -9.23 -13.18 10.80
N ASN A 203 -10.43 -12.85 10.26
CA ASN A 203 -11.73 -13.15 10.87
C ASN A 203 -12.57 -14.01 9.93
N GLU A 204 -13.05 -15.17 10.41
CA GLU A 204 -13.85 -16.13 9.63
C GLU A 204 -15.16 -15.55 9.09
N ASN A 205 -15.80 -14.63 9.84
CA ASN A 205 -17.04 -13.98 9.39
C ASN A 205 -16.73 -13.04 8.20
N LEU A 206 -15.61 -12.33 8.24
CA LEU A 206 -15.15 -11.50 7.13
C LEU A 206 -14.77 -12.37 5.93
N GLN A 207 -14.10 -13.50 6.15
CA GLN A 207 -13.80 -14.46 5.07
C GLN A 207 -15.08 -14.93 4.38
N GLY A 208 -16.11 -15.33 5.16
CA GLY A 208 -17.40 -15.75 4.63
C GLY A 208 -18.10 -14.66 3.82
N ALA A 209 -18.12 -13.43 4.33
CA ALA A 209 -18.70 -12.28 3.61
C ALA A 209 -17.96 -11.99 2.29
N MET A 210 -16.63 -12.07 2.30
CA MET A 210 -15.79 -11.84 1.12
C MET A 210 -15.97 -12.93 0.04
N LYS A 211 -16.28 -14.17 0.41
CA LYS A 211 -16.54 -15.28 -0.55
C LYS A 211 -17.92 -15.22 -1.20
N GLY A 212 -18.79 -14.33 -0.77
CA GLY A 212 -20.13 -14.17 -1.32
C GLY A 212 -20.15 -13.80 -2.81
N ASN A 213 -21.21 -14.21 -3.52
CA ASN A 213 -21.38 -13.95 -4.95
C ASN A 213 -21.27 -12.47 -5.32
N LEU A 214 -21.63 -11.57 -4.41
CA LEU A 214 -21.54 -10.12 -4.61
C LEU A 214 -20.09 -9.68 -4.74
N MET A 215 -19.21 -10.17 -3.88
CA MET A 215 -17.78 -9.82 -3.93
C MET A 215 -17.08 -10.38 -5.17
N GLN A 216 -17.55 -11.50 -5.70
CA GLN A 216 -17.11 -12.04 -6.99
C GLN A 216 -17.52 -11.14 -8.17
N GLY A 217 -18.54 -10.31 -7.98
CA GLY A 217 -18.98 -9.31 -8.96
C GLY A 217 -18.04 -8.13 -9.11
N ILE A 218 -17.12 -7.89 -8.16
CA ILE A 218 -16.14 -6.81 -8.22
C ILE A 218 -14.96 -7.27 -9.09
N THR A 219 -14.81 -6.68 -10.26
CA THR A 219 -13.79 -7.04 -11.24
C THR A 219 -12.49 -6.27 -11.08
N GLN A 220 -12.58 -5.08 -10.48
CA GLN A 220 -11.44 -4.23 -10.18
C GLN A 220 -11.73 -3.42 -8.92
N ALA A 221 -10.72 -3.22 -8.09
CA ALA A 221 -10.79 -2.29 -6.99
C ALA A 221 -9.53 -1.43 -6.92
N SER A 222 -9.69 -0.22 -6.43
CA SER A 222 -8.60 0.70 -6.13
C SER A 222 -8.97 1.55 -4.92
N GLY A 223 -7.96 2.05 -4.23
CA GLY A 223 -8.21 2.92 -3.09
C GLY A 223 -6.90 3.42 -2.49
N GLY A 224 -7.03 4.26 -1.49
CA GLY A 224 -5.89 4.81 -0.80
C GLY A 224 -6.24 5.53 0.48
N ILE A 225 -5.18 5.92 1.17
CA ILE A 225 -5.23 6.67 2.43
C ILE A 225 -4.30 7.86 2.29
N LYS A 226 -4.84 9.04 2.53
CA LYS A 226 -4.07 10.28 2.68
C LYS A 226 -3.98 10.62 4.15
N PHE A 227 -2.77 10.66 4.67
CA PHE A 227 -2.52 11.04 6.06
C PHE A 227 -2.48 12.57 6.22
N GLY A 228 -2.90 13.06 7.38
CA GLY A 228 -2.94 14.48 7.73
C GLY A 228 -3.68 14.63 9.05
N ALA A 229 -4.01 15.84 9.49
CA ALA A 229 -4.86 16.09 10.66
C ALA A 229 -6.25 15.43 10.54
N THR A 230 -6.64 15.12 9.32
CA THR A 230 -7.74 14.22 8.97
C THR A 230 -7.17 13.12 8.08
N VAL A 231 -7.40 11.89 8.46
CA VAL A 231 -7.07 10.71 7.65
C VAL A 231 -8.19 10.50 6.64
N ASN A 232 -7.89 10.70 5.35
CA ASN A 232 -8.85 10.52 4.27
C ASN A 232 -8.66 9.14 3.65
N ILE A 233 -9.71 8.34 3.68
CA ILE A 233 -9.76 7.00 3.09
C ILE A 233 -10.65 7.09 1.86
N SER A 234 -10.17 6.61 0.72
CA SER A 234 -10.93 6.55 -0.52
C SER A 234 -10.90 5.16 -1.12
N GLY A 235 -12.00 4.76 -1.74
CA GLY A 235 -12.10 3.48 -2.41
C GLY A 235 -12.99 3.56 -3.64
N GLN A 236 -12.69 2.72 -4.63
CA GLN A 236 -13.49 2.53 -5.83
C GLN A 236 -13.53 1.05 -6.16
N ALA A 237 -14.73 0.56 -6.50
CA ALA A 237 -14.94 -0.78 -7.02
C ALA A 237 -15.62 -0.69 -8.39
N ILE A 238 -15.13 -1.47 -9.35
CA ILE A 238 -15.78 -1.65 -10.66
C ILE A 238 -16.40 -3.04 -10.65
N THR A 239 -17.71 -3.09 -10.91
CA THR A 239 -18.49 -4.32 -10.91
C THR A 239 -18.80 -4.80 -12.33
N ARG A 240 -19.23 -6.06 -12.48
CA ARG A 240 -19.61 -6.64 -13.78
C ARG A 240 -20.80 -5.96 -14.41
N SER A 241 -21.71 -5.42 -13.59
CA SER A 241 -22.96 -4.81 -14.03
C SER A 241 -23.44 -3.73 -13.08
N GLU A 242 -24.32 -2.84 -13.55
CA GLU A 242 -25.00 -1.84 -12.72
C GLU A 242 -25.83 -2.50 -11.61
N LYS A 243 -26.39 -3.68 -11.87
CA LYS A 243 -27.10 -4.45 -10.86
C LYS A 243 -26.17 -4.91 -9.72
N ASP A 244 -24.95 -5.35 -10.06
CA ASP A 244 -23.95 -5.71 -9.04
C ASP A 244 -23.49 -4.46 -8.27
N ALA A 245 -23.37 -3.30 -8.93
CA ALA A 245 -23.04 -2.03 -8.28
C ALA A 245 -24.14 -1.64 -7.27
N GLN A 246 -25.40 -1.72 -7.67
CA GLN A 246 -26.52 -1.42 -6.77
C GLN A 246 -26.56 -2.39 -5.60
N ALA A 247 -26.38 -3.68 -5.82
CA ALA A 247 -26.35 -4.69 -4.76
C ALA A 247 -25.18 -4.44 -3.79
N LEU A 248 -24.01 -4.01 -4.27
CA LEU A 248 -22.88 -3.62 -3.42
C LEU A 248 -23.23 -2.40 -2.54
N MET A 249 -23.88 -1.39 -3.12
CA MET A 249 -24.37 -0.23 -2.39
C MET A 249 -25.34 -0.63 -1.26
N ASP A 250 -26.27 -1.53 -1.56
CA ASP A 250 -27.28 -1.97 -0.59
C ASP A 250 -26.66 -2.76 0.57
N VAL A 251 -25.65 -3.61 0.28
CA VAL A 251 -24.90 -4.32 1.33
C VAL A 251 -24.10 -3.35 2.20
N VAL A 252 -23.42 -2.37 1.61
CA VAL A 252 -22.68 -1.37 2.40
C VAL A 252 -23.66 -0.59 3.31
N ARG A 253 -24.80 -0.16 2.79
CA ARG A 253 -25.84 0.52 3.58
C ARG A 253 -26.38 -0.36 4.71
N PHE A 254 -26.58 -1.64 4.44
CA PHE A 254 -27.02 -2.60 5.45
C PHE A 254 -25.98 -2.74 6.59
N VAL A 255 -24.70 -2.84 6.25
CA VAL A 255 -23.60 -2.88 7.24
C VAL A 255 -23.54 -1.60 8.06
N ILE A 256 -23.68 -0.44 7.43
CA ILE A 256 -23.79 0.85 8.12
C ILE A 256 -24.95 0.83 9.12
N GLY A 257 -26.14 0.38 8.71
CA GLY A 257 -27.30 0.26 9.57
C GLY A 257 -27.08 -0.66 10.79
N MET A 258 -26.37 -1.79 10.61
CA MET A 258 -25.99 -2.66 11.72
C MET A 258 -25.02 -1.97 12.70
N ILE A 259 -24.05 -1.21 12.21
CA ILE A 259 -23.12 -0.46 13.06
C ILE A 259 -23.88 0.59 13.86
N GLN A 260 -24.79 1.34 13.23
CA GLN A 260 -25.61 2.35 13.89
C GLN A 260 -26.50 1.76 14.99
N GLN A 261 -27.09 0.57 14.79
CA GLN A 261 -27.87 -0.11 15.82
C GLN A 261 -27.06 -0.47 17.08
N ASN A 262 -25.75 -0.67 16.93
CA ASN A 262 -24.86 -1.01 18.03
C ASN A 262 -24.22 0.21 18.72
N LYS A 263 -24.56 1.44 18.32
CA LYS A 263 -24.00 2.70 18.82
C LYS A 263 -24.03 2.81 20.35
N SER A 264 -25.05 2.29 21.00
CA SER A 264 -25.24 2.37 22.46
C SER A 264 -24.43 1.36 23.28
N GLN A 265 -23.73 0.42 22.64
CA GLN A 265 -23.04 -0.65 23.38
C GLN A 265 -21.80 -0.17 24.14
N ASN A 266 -21.03 0.75 23.60
CA ASN A 266 -19.85 1.37 24.23
C ASN A 266 -19.38 2.59 23.43
N SER A 267 -18.41 3.34 24.01
CA SER A 267 -17.87 4.56 23.38
C SER A 267 -17.21 4.30 22.01
N THR A 268 -16.55 3.18 21.85
CA THR A 268 -15.94 2.77 20.56
C THR A 268 -16.99 2.54 19.49
N ALA A 269 -18.08 1.84 19.82
CA ALA A 269 -19.19 1.62 18.88
C ALA A 269 -19.88 2.95 18.50
N ALA A 270 -20.02 3.87 19.45
CA ALA A 270 -20.55 5.21 19.19
C ALA A 270 -19.65 5.97 18.20
N GLN A 271 -18.35 5.99 18.43
CA GLN A 271 -17.37 6.67 17.58
C GLN A 271 -17.34 6.11 16.16
N VAL A 272 -17.33 4.77 16.02
CA VAL A 272 -17.37 4.11 14.71
C VAL A 272 -18.70 4.41 14.00
N SER A 273 -19.82 4.49 14.73
CA SER A 273 -21.10 4.90 14.16
C SER A 273 -21.05 6.32 13.59
N ASP A 274 -20.44 7.28 14.31
CA ASP A 274 -20.31 8.63 13.83
C ASP A 274 -19.44 8.72 12.55
N TRP A 275 -18.42 7.87 12.43
CA TRP A 275 -17.62 7.79 11.19
C TRP A 275 -18.40 7.23 10.01
N VAL A 276 -19.18 6.15 10.22
CA VAL A 276 -19.98 5.59 9.12
C VAL A 276 -21.13 6.50 8.70
N ASP A 277 -21.61 7.38 9.59
CA ASP A 277 -22.56 8.43 9.23
C ASP A 277 -21.95 9.49 8.28
N ALA A 278 -20.64 9.70 8.36
CA ALA A 278 -19.90 10.59 7.48
C ALA A 278 -19.38 9.91 6.20
N LEU A 279 -19.65 8.61 6.01
CA LEU A 279 -19.23 7.87 4.82
C LEU A 279 -19.99 8.36 3.59
N GLU A 280 -19.26 8.93 2.64
CA GLU A 280 -19.78 9.23 1.32
C GLU A 280 -19.76 7.96 0.46
N LEU A 281 -20.92 7.57 -0.07
CA LEU A 281 -21.07 6.39 -0.91
C LEU A 281 -21.88 6.76 -2.16
N THR A 282 -21.27 6.62 -3.33
CA THR A 282 -21.87 6.97 -4.63
C THR A 282 -21.71 5.84 -5.63
N SER A 283 -22.63 5.77 -6.61
CA SER A 283 -22.47 4.87 -7.75
C SER A 283 -22.78 5.59 -9.06
N ASN A 284 -22.05 5.21 -10.11
CA ASN A 284 -22.29 5.66 -11.47
C ASN A 284 -22.03 4.50 -12.43
N GLY A 285 -23.09 3.98 -13.04
CA GLY A 285 -23.03 2.77 -13.84
C GLY A 285 -22.48 1.60 -13.02
N THR A 286 -21.41 0.97 -13.48
CA THR A 286 -20.75 -0.16 -12.81
C THR A 286 -19.77 0.25 -11.72
N THR A 287 -19.57 1.55 -11.49
CA THR A 287 -18.55 2.06 -10.57
C THR A 287 -19.18 2.50 -9.26
N VAL A 288 -18.74 1.92 -8.15
CA VAL A 288 -19.06 2.34 -6.79
C VAL A 288 -17.85 3.04 -6.18
N LYS A 289 -18.07 4.21 -5.59
CA LYS A 289 -17.03 4.98 -4.89
C LYS A 289 -17.41 5.19 -3.44
N MET A 290 -16.41 5.17 -2.58
CA MET A 290 -16.53 5.50 -1.17
C MET A 290 -15.46 6.51 -0.76
N ALA A 291 -15.80 7.42 0.15
CA ALA A 291 -14.86 8.31 0.79
C ALA A 291 -15.23 8.48 2.27
N LEU A 292 -14.22 8.50 3.12
CA LEU A 292 -14.38 8.63 4.57
C LEU A 292 -13.25 9.51 5.09
N ALA A 293 -13.60 10.51 5.87
CA ALA A 293 -12.67 11.40 6.55
C ALA A 293 -12.77 11.18 8.07
N ILE A 294 -11.67 10.80 8.70
CA ILE A 294 -11.60 10.50 10.13
C ILE A 294 -10.59 11.46 10.78
N PRO A 295 -10.97 12.23 11.83
CA PRO A 295 -10.02 12.98 12.61
C PRO A 295 -8.93 12.06 13.17
N GLU A 296 -7.68 12.46 13.05
CA GLU A 296 -6.52 11.65 13.39
C GLU A 296 -6.53 11.20 14.85
N ASP A 297 -6.80 12.12 15.77
CA ASP A 297 -6.84 11.86 17.21
C ASP A 297 -7.85 10.76 17.59
N GLN A 298 -8.98 10.71 16.89
CA GLN A 298 -9.97 9.67 17.08
C GLN A 298 -9.47 8.30 16.60
N LEU A 299 -8.74 8.26 15.49
CA LEU A 299 -8.17 7.03 14.97
C LEU A 299 -7.07 6.48 15.89
N GLU A 300 -6.23 7.35 16.44
CA GLU A 300 -5.21 6.98 17.44
C GLU A 300 -5.84 6.40 18.71
N GLN A 301 -6.90 7.02 19.21
CA GLN A 301 -7.65 6.55 20.38
C GLN A 301 -8.20 5.13 20.15
N LEU A 302 -8.80 4.86 18.97
CA LEU A 302 -9.31 3.55 18.62
C LEU A 302 -8.23 2.49 18.59
N LEU A 303 -7.09 2.79 17.94
CA LEU A 303 -5.96 1.86 17.84
C LEU A 303 -5.30 1.62 19.19
N GLY A 304 -5.22 2.64 20.04
CA GLY A 304 -4.74 2.53 21.43
C GLY A 304 -5.62 1.62 22.27
N ALA A 305 -6.95 1.79 22.19
CA ALA A 305 -7.93 0.95 22.89
C ALA A 305 -7.88 -0.52 22.42
N ALA A 306 -7.80 -0.77 21.12
CA ALA A 306 -7.70 -2.11 20.56
C ALA A 306 -6.44 -2.86 21.04
N ARG A 307 -5.32 -2.17 21.20
CA ARG A 307 -4.06 -2.75 21.74
C ARG A 307 -4.15 -3.05 23.23
N ALA A 308 -4.81 -2.19 24.00
CA ALA A 308 -5.00 -2.42 25.44
C ALA A 308 -5.79 -3.70 25.71
N THR A 309 -6.77 -4.00 24.87
CA THR A 309 -7.59 -5.23 24.96
C THR A 309 -6.87 -6.49 24.45
N ALA A 310 -5.90 -6.34 23.53
CA ALA A 310 -5.13 -7.44 22.96
C ALA A 310 -3.98 -7.93 23.85
N ARG A 311 -3.60 -7.19 24.92
CA ARG A 311 -2.59 -7.67 25.86
C ARG A 311 -3.12 -8.87 26.67
N PRO A 312 -2.46 -10.06 26.67
CA PRO A 312 -2.88 -11.18 27.51
C PRO A 312 -2.90 -10.73 28.97
N GLN A 313 -4.01 -10.90 29.66
CA GLN A 313 -4.05 -10.74 31.11
C GLN A 313 -3.03 -11.72 31.72
N GLN A 314 -1.92 -11.20 32.26
CA GLN A 314 -1.01 -12.00 33.04
C GLN A 314 -1.82 -12.63 34.19
N ARG A 315 -2.03 -13.94 34.11
CA ARG A 315 -2.61 -14.69 35.20
C ARG A 315 -1.79 -14.40 36.45
N LYS A 316 -2.39 -13.74 37.45
CA LYS A 316 -1.82 -13.67 38.80
C LYS A 316 -1.52 -15.09 39.27
N PRO A 317 -0.30 -15.35 39.82
CA PRO A 317 -0.03 -16.63 40.47
C PRO A 317 -1.05 -16.82 41.61
N ARG A 318 -1.72 -17.96 41.65
CA ARG A 318 -2.50 -18.36 42.82
C ARG A 318 -1.51 -18.61 43.96
N GLN A 319 -1.68 -17.86 45.03
CA GLN A 319 -1.06 -18.15 46.33
C GLN A 319 -1.69 -19.40 46.96
#